data_f01c01f1fac2075ef9d97eb4b39d3b82
#
_entry.id   f01c01f1fac2075ef9d97eb4b39d3b82
#
_cell.length_a   1.000
_cell.length_b   1.000
_cell.length_c   1.000
_cell.angle_alpha   90.00
_cell.angle_beta   90.00
_cell.angle_gamma   90.00
#
_symmetry.space_group_name_H-M   'P 1'
#
loop_
_entity.id
_entity.type
_entity.pdbx_description
1 polymer ?
#
loop_
_entity_poly.entity_id
_entity_poly.type
_entity_poly.pdbx_seq_one_letter_code
_entity_poly.pdbx_strand_id
1 'polypeptide(L)'
;MKRHLFLITFLIQTSVFAQVTVSYQLIQTYSVENINSLITEMGLPSGIIVPEYGVDFYRVLYTTEYKDSLVVVSGAMVVPKNMTCPAPLTSYMHGTTSKKLNVPSYNSSEKDICILFASEGNVVLAPDHVGLGASTINLHPYMHGWTEAHAAINLMRAAREIIPEDENIDVELSDQIFLFGYSQGGTTTCHTAKVIEELYSDEFTVTAIAPLSGAYNLSGAQTDFINSGQPYATPGYLPYIIMGYQSIYPELYENLSDIFIEPYASMFPNLFYGHNYNMGYINNQC
;
A
#
# COMPACT_ATOMS: atom_id res chain seq x y z
N MET A 1 -14.07 -37.86 49.33
CA MET A 1 -13.96 -37.49 47.86
C MET A 1 -13.51 -36.04 47.81
N LYS A 2 -12.22 -35.77 47.50
CA LYS A 2 -11.67 -34.44 47.31
C LYS A 2 -11.80 -34.11 45.80
N ARG A 3 -12.60 -33.10 45.46
CA ARG A 3 -12.72 -32.55 44.12
C ARG A 3 -11.50 -31.61 43.90
N HIS A 4 -10.60 -31.99 43.01
CA HIS A 4 -9.57 -31.07 42.50
C HIS A 4 -10.17 -30.21 41.38
N LEU A 5 -10.27 -28.91 41.62
CA LEU A 5 -10.64 -27.92 40.62
C LEU A 5 -9.38 -27.58 39.81
N PHE A 6 -9.34 -28.03 38.58
CA PHE A 6 -8.30 -27.60 37.61
C PHE A 6 -8.68 -26.22 37.06
N LEU A 7 -7.95 -25.20 37.47
CA LEU A 7 -8.03 -23.88 36.88
C LEU A 7 -7.16 -23.87 35.63
N ILE A 8 -7.78 -23.93 34.46
CA ILE A 8 -7.08 -23.73 33.18
C ILE A 8 -6.98 -22.23 32.96
N THR A 9 -5.80 -21.68 33.25
CA THR A 9 -5.48 -20.28 32.90
C THR A 9 -5.16 -20.25 31.40
N PHE A 10 -6.06 -19.73 30.61
CA PHE A 10 -5.77 -19.36 29.21
C PHE A 10 -4.87 -18.11 29.24
N LEU A 11 -3.58 -18.30 29.04
CA LEU A 11 -2.66 -17.22 28.67
C LEU A 11 -2.99 -16.82 27.23
N ILE A 12 -3.78 -15.77 27.06
CA ILE A 12 -3.88 -15.07 25.78
C ILE A 12 -2.53 -14.36 25.61
N GLN A 13 -1.63 -14.97 24.84
CA GLN A 13 -0.45 -14.29 24.32
C GLN A 13 -0.93 -13.28 23.27
N THR A 14 -1.27 -12.08 23.69
CA THR A 14 -1.33 -10.94 22.80
C THR A 14 0.12 -10.60 22.46
N SER A 15 0.62 -11.05 21.32
CA SER A 15 1.81 -10.49 20.70
C SER A 15 1.45 -9.06 20.28
N VAL A 16 1.64 -8.12 21.21
CA VAL A 16 1.67 -6.70 20.86
C VAL A 16 2.96 -6.50 20.08
N PHE A 17 2.87 -6.61 18.77
CA PHE A 17 3.92 -6.09 17.89
C PHE A 17 3.84 -4.56 18.02
N ALA A 18 4.65 -4.01 18.93
CA ALA A 18 4.77 -2.58 19.05
C ALA A 18 5.31 -2.08 17.70
N GLN A 19 4.52 -1.29 17.01
CA GLN A 19 4.96 -0.61 15.81
C GLN A 19 6.06 0.36 16.18
N VAL A 20 7.11 0.39 15.38
CA VAL A 20 8.21 1.33 15.53
C VAL A 20 8.28 2.15 14.24
N THR A 21 7.96 3.44 14.33
CA THR A 21 8.40 4.41 13.34
C THR A 21 9.93 4.41 13.33
N VAL A 22 10.54 4.05 12.20
CA VAL A 22 12.00 3.98 12.10
C VAL A 22 12.58 5.38 11.89
N SER A 23 12.05 6.13 10.93
CA SER A 23 12.42 7.52 10.66
C SER A 23 11.45 8.15 9.64
N TYR A 24 11.46 9.47 9.59
CA TYR A 24 10.78 10.21 8.54
C TYR A 24 11.64 11.40 8.10
N GLN A 25 11.43 11.86 6.88
CA GLN A 25 12.20 12.96 6.29
C GLN A 25 11.31 13.81 5.40
N LEU A 26 11.34 15.12 5.60
CA LEU A 26 10.79 16.08 4.65
C LEU A 26 11.59 16.01 3.35
N ILE A 27 10.92 15.66 2.27
CA ILE A 27 11.51 15.54 0.94
C ILE A 27 11.33 16.83 0.17
N GLN A 28 10.12 17.41 0.21
CA GLN A 28 9.81 18.63 -0.55
C GLN A 28 8.56 19.32 0.02
N THR A 29 8.57 20.65 -0.08
CA THR A 29 7.39 21.49 0.16
C THR A 29 6.84 21.96 -1.18
N TYR A 30 5.52 21.92 -1.34
CA TYR A 30 4.81 22.43 -2.51
C TYR A 30 3.93 23.61 -2.11
N SER A 31 4.09 24.74 -2.79
CA SER A 31 3.14 25.85 -2.66
C SER A 31 1.87 25.59 -3.48
N VAL A 32 0.82 26.34 -3.23
CA VAL A 32 -0.42 26.28 -4.04
C VAL A 32 -0.12 26.54 -5.52
N GLU A 33 0.84 27.44 -5.84
CA GLU A 33 1.26 27.72 -7.23
C GLU A 33 1.95 26.51 -7.86
N ASN A 34 2.80 25.79 -7.10
CA ASN A 34 3.43 24.56 -7.60
C ASN A 34 2.38 23.49 -7.91
N ILE A 35 1.36 23.36 -7.06
CA ILE A 35 0.29 22.38 -7.23
C ILE A 35 -0.61 22.75 -8.43
N ASN A 36 -0.93 24.01 -8.63
CA ASN A 36 -1.65 24.48 -9.84
C ASN A 36 -0.86 24.22 -11.13
N SER A 37 0.47 24.35 -11.09
CA SER A 37 1.33 23.96 -12.21
C SER A 37 1.28 22.47 -12.48
N LEU A 38 1.32 21.64 -11.43
CA LEU A 38 1.19 20.17 -11.50
C LEU A 38 -0.15 19.76 -12.13
N ILE A 39 -1.26 20.37 -11.70
CA ILE A 39 -2.61 20.14 -12.27
C ILE A 39 -2.63 20.41 -13.79
N THR A 40 -1.97 21.49 -14.19
CA THR A 40 -1.87 21.88 -15.60
C THR A 40 -1.03 20.89 -16.39
N GLU A 41 0.11 20.46 -15.86
CA GLU A 41 0.99 19.46 -16.47
C GLU A 41 0.32 18.09 -16.62
N MET A 42 -0.51 17.71 -15.66
CA MET A 42 -1.32 16.48 -15.72
C MET A 42 -2.48 16.58 -16.72
N GLY A 43 -2.78 17.75 -17.24
CA GLY A 43 -3.90 18.00 -18.17
C GLY A 43 -5.27 17.82 -17.52
N LEU A 44 -5.39 18.00 -16.21
CA LEU A 44 -6.66 17.90 -15.51
C LEU A 44 -7.56 19.09 -15.84
N PRO A 45 -8.88 18.87 -16.04
CA PRO A 45 -9.80 19.97 -16.25
C PRO A 45 -9.83 20.93 -15.06
N SER A 46 -9.92 22.23 -15.34
CA SER A 46 -9.99 23.26 -14.29
C SER A 46 -11.21 23.05 -13.40
N GLY A 47 -11.02 23.18 -12.08
CA GLY A 47 -12.07 23.07 -11.07
C GLY A 47 -12.41 21.64 -10.62
N ILE A 48 -11.72 20.59 -11.11
CA ILE A 48 -11.81 19.23 -10.54
C ILE A 48 -11.09 19.17 -9.19
N ILE A 49 -9.91 19.75 -9.12
CA ILE A 49 -9.13 19.94 -7.90
C ILE A 49 -8.89 21.44 -7.75
N VAL A 50 -9.15 21.98 -6.58
CA VAL A 50 -8.93 23.39 -6.26
C VAL A 50 -7.99 23.45 -5.04
N PRO A 51 -6.67 23.55 -5.23
CA PRO A 51 -5.74 23.57 -4.11
C PRO A 51 -6.00 24.73 -3.16
N GLU A 52 -6.33 24.44 -1.93
CA GLU A 52 -6.52 25.43 -0.86
C GLU A 52 -5.24 25.58 -0.02
N TYR A 53 -4.48 24.51 0.11
CA TYR A 53 -3.30 24.44 0.97
C TYR A 53 -2.05 24.09 0.19
N GLY A 54 -0.90 24.71 0.55
CA GLY A 54 0.40 24.15 0.25
C GLY A 54 0.61 22.87 1.07
N VAL A 55 1.54 22.01 0.67
CA VAL A 55 1.76 20.73 1.35
C VAL A 55 3.23 20.45 1.59
N ASP A 56 3.52 19.74 2.67
CA ASP A 56 4.81 19.14 2.95
C ASP A 56 4.76 17.64 2.65
N PHE A 57 5.69 17.19 1.81
CA PHE A 57 5.82 15.81 1.38
C PHE A 57 6.94 15.12 2.15
N TYR A 58 6.60 14.11 2.93
CA TYR A 58 7.53 13.31 3.72
C TYR A 58 7.66 11.89 3.16
N ARG A 59 8.86 11.32 3.29
CA ARG A 59 9.05 9.87 3.24
C ARG A 59 9.14 9.35 4.66
N VAL A 60 8.35 8.32 4.96
CA VAL A 60 8.33 7.62 6.24
C VAL A 60 8.93 6.23 6.06
N LEU A 61 9.86 5.83 6.94
CA LEU A 61 10.30 4.45 7.12
C LEU A 61 9.64 3.88 8.38
N TYR A 62 8.97 2.76 8.23
CA TYR A 62 8.23 2.12 9.32
C TYR A 62 8.30 0.61 9.22
N THR A 63 7.91 -0.10 10.26
CA THR A 63 7.88 -1.56 10.26
C THR A 63 6.47 -2.08 9.95
N THR A 64 6.42 -3.19 9.23
CA THR A 64 5.17 -3.92 8.98
C THR A 64 5.41 -5.43 9.00
N GLU A 65 4.35 -6.20 9.14
CA GLU A 65 4.37 -7.65 9.18
C GLU A 65 4.67 -8.23 7.80
N TYR A 66 5.62 -9.15 7.76
CA TYR A 66 5.88 -10.00 6.60
C TYR A 66 6.21 -11.40 7.07
N LYS A 67 5.33 -12.36 6.80
CA LYS A 67 5.39 -13.70 7.40
C LYS A 67 5.40 -13.60 8.94
N ASP A 68 6.33 -14.27 9.59
CA ASP A 68 6.47 -14.30 11.06
C ASP A 68 7.43 -13.22 11.61
N SER A 69 7.70 -12.17 10.84
CA SER A 69 8.68 -11.14 11.22
C SER A 69 8.22 -9.73 10.83
N LEU A 70 8.85 -8.73 11.48
CA LEU A 70 8.73 -7.34 11.08
C LEU A 70 9.82 -6.99 10.06
N VAL A 71 9.43 -6.25 9.02
CA VAL A 71 10.33 -5.72 8.00
C VAL A 71 10.18 -4.21 7.89
N VAL A 72 11.27 -3.53 7.56
CA VAL A 72 11.23 -2.10 7.29
C VAL A 72 10.73 -1.87 5.87
N VAL A 73 9.76 -0.97 5.75
CA VAL A 73 9.18 -0.51 4.48
C VAL A 73 9.13 1.01 4.45
N SER A 74 8.77 1.57 3.31
CA SER A 74 8.55 3.01 3.16
C SER A 74 7.13 3.34 2.71
N GLY A 75 6.76 4.61 2.90
CA GLY A 75 5.54 5.19 2.39
C GLY A 75 5.64 6.71 2.34
N ALA A 76 4.75 7.33 1.57
CA ALA A 76 4.59 8.76 1.55
C ALA A 76 3.62 9.21 2.65
N MET A 77 3.93 10.35 3.28
CA MET A 77 3.02 11.11 4.11
C MET A 77 3.01 12.55 3.59
N VAL A 78 1.85 13.03 3.17
CA VAL A 78 1.69 14.39 2.64
C VAL A 78 0.75 15.16 3.55
N VAL A 79 1.25 16.26 4.08
CA VAL A 79 0.59 17.02 5.14
C VAL A 79 0.25 18.42 4.64
N PRO A 80 -1.02 18.85 4.69
CA PRO A 80 -1.40 20.22 4.36
C PRO A 80 -0.84 21.20 5.38
N LYS A 81 -0.55 22.42 4.92
CA LYS A 81 0.05 23.49 5.73
C LYS A 81 -0.97 24.54 6.11
N ASN A 82 -0.79 25.13 7.31
CA ASN A 82 -1.59 26.25 7.81
C ASN A 82 -3.10 25.95 7.85
N MET A 83 -3.45 24.74 8.21
CA MET A 83 -4.85 24.36 8.40
C MET A 83 -5.46 25.08 9.62
N THR A 84 -6.74 25.41 9.52
CA THR A 84 -7.50 26.03 10.61
C THR A 84 -8.52 25.09 11.25
N CYS A 85 -8.62 23.88 10.77
CA CYS A 85 -9.48 22.81 11.27
C CYS A 85 -8.77 21.46 11.21
N PRO A 86 -9.16 20.46 12.03
CA PRO A 86 -8.58 19.14 11.97
C PRO A 86 -8.73 18.47 10.60
N ALA A 87 -7.66 17.84 10.12
CA ALA A 87 -7.59 17.18 8.83
C ALA A 87 -8.01 15.71 8.92
N PRO A 88 -8.81 15.18 8.00
CA PRO A 88 -9.03 13.73 7.90
C PRO A 88 -7.74 13.00 7.48
N LEU A 89 -7.61 11.76 7.96
CA LEU A 89 -6.56 10.86 7.54
C LEU A 89 -7.03 10.07 6.31
N THR A 90 -6.33 10.20 5.21
CA THR A 90 -6.69 9.56 3.94
C THR A 90 -5.57 8.63 3.51
N SER A 91 -5.84 7.33 3.38
CA SER A 91 -4.87 6.35 2.89
C SER A 91 -5.13 6.02 1.43
N TYR A 92 -4.15 6.30 0.58
CA TYR A 92 -4.14 6.00 -0.85
C TYR A 92 -3.31 4.76 -1.15
N MET A 93 -3.91 3.77 -1.79
CA MET A 93 -3.26 2.54 -2.25
C MET A 93 -2.97 2.66 -3.74
N HIS A 94 -1.68 2.64 -4.10
CA HIS A 94 -1.24 2.83 -5.48
C HIS A 94 -1.56 1.64 -6.39
N GLY A 95 -1.59 1.89 -7.70
CA GLY A 95 -1.77 0.88 -8.72
C GLY A 95 -0.56 -0.04 -8.89
N THR A 96 -0.71 -1.05 -9.74
CA THR A 96 0.35 -2.05 -9.97
C THR A 96 1.65 -1.44 -10.48
N THR A 97 2.73 -1.72 -9.77
CA THR A 97 4.09 -1.48 -10.23
C THR A 97 4.96 -2.71 -9.99
N SER A 98 5.91 -2.94 -10.89
CA SER A 98 6.95 -3.95 -10.74
C SER A 98 8.34 -3.34 -10.62
N LYS A 99 8.44 -2.00 -10.63
CA LYS A 99 9.69 -1.28 -10.53
C LYS A 99 9.88 -0.70 -9.13
N LYS A 100 10.99 -1.05 -8.47
CA LYS A 100 11.25 -0.82 -7.05
C LYS A 100 10.98 0.60 -6.55
N LEU A 101 11.43 1.61 -7.29
CA LEU A 101 11.32 3.00 -6.88
C LEU A 101 10.21 3.77 -7.62
N ASN A 102 9.35 3.05 -8.37
CA ASN A 102 8.18 3.68 -9.00
C ASN A 102 6.97 3.59 -8.07
N VAL A 103 7.10 4.19 -6.90
CA VAL A 103 6.16 4.14 -5.78
C VAL A 103 5.97 5.53 -5.16
N PRO A 104 4.90 5.76 -4.39
CA PRO A 104 4.52 7.08 -3.90
C PRO A 104 5.62 7.83 -3.14
N SER A 105 6.37 7.18 -2.25
CA SER A 105 7.39 7.86 -1.44
C SER A 105 8.67 8.20 -2.22
N TYR A 106 8.75 7.76 -3.48
CA TYR A 106 9.86 8.04 -4.40
C TYR A 106 9.39 8.85 -5.61
N ASN A 107 10.07 8.74 -6.74
CA ASN A 107 9.77 9.54 -7.92
C ASN A 107 8.80 8.79 -8.86
N SER A 108 7.51 8.76 -8.52
CA SER A 108 6.44 8.23 -9.35
C SER A 108 5.32 9.26 -9.53
N SER A 109 4.50 9.10 -10.55
CA SER A 109 3.28 9.90 -10.73
C SER A 109 2.22 9.63 -9.64
N GLU A 110 2.34 8.53 -8.91
CA GLU A 110 1.43 8.19 -7.80
C GLU A 110 1.55 9.19 -6.64
N LYS A 111 2.74 9.82 -6.43
CA LYS A 111 2.91 10.88 -5.43
C LYS A 111 2.05 12.12 -5.75
N ASP A 112 1.81 12.38 -7.04
CA ASP A 112 1.08 13.57 -7.47
C ASP A 112 -0.39 13.49 -7.03
N ILE A 113 -0.96 12.28 -7.03
CA ILE A 113 -2.30 12.00 -6.47
C ILE A 113 -2.32 12.38 -4.98
N CYS A 114 -1.30 11.97 -4.23
CA CYS A 114 -1.21 12.30 -2.80
C CYS A 114 -1.14 13.82 -2.57
N ILE A 115 -0.35 14.53 -3.37
CA ILE A 115 -0.19 15.99 -3.29
C ILE A 115 -1.54 16.68 -3.57
N LEU A 116 -2.27 16.23 -4.59
CA LEU A 116 -3.56 16.81 -4.97
C LEU A 116 -4.59 16.67 -3.85
N PHE A 117 -4.77 15.46 -3.32
CA PHE A 117 -5.71 15.25 -2.22
C PHE A 117 -5.30 15.95 -0.92
N ALA A 118 -4.00 16.03 -0.65
CA ALA A 118 -3.52 16.78 0.52
C ALA A 118 -3.74 18.29 0.38
N SER A 119 -3.66 18.83 -0.83
CA SER A 119 -3.92 20.25 -1.08
C SER A 119 -5.37 20.69 -0.84
N GLU A 120 -6.29 19.73 -0.76
CA GLU A 120 -7.70 19.97 -0.39
C GLU A 120 -7.97 19.75 1.12
N GLY A 121 -6.91 19.65 1.95
CA GLY A 121 -7.03 19.60 3.40
C GLY A 121 -7.04 18.19 4.01
N ASN A 122 -6.52 17.19 3.32
CA ASN A 122 -6.34 15.83 3.85
C ASN A 122 -4.89 15.59 4.28
N VAL A 123 -4.65 14.87 5.37
CA VAL A 123 -3.36 14.18 5.56
C VAL A 123 -3.39 12.91 4.74
N VAL A 124 -2.56 12.83 3.70
CA VAL A 124 -2.57 11.70 2.76
C VAL A 124 -1.38 10.78 3.01
N LEU A 125 -1.67 9.50 3.18
CA LEU A 125 -0.70 8.43 3.37
C LEU A 125 -0.73 7.50 2.16
N ALA A 126 0.44 7.06 1.69
CA ALA A 126 0.52 6.08 0.62
C ALA A 126 1.66 5.09 0.89
N PRO A 127 1.36 3.83 1.28
CA PRO A 127 2.37 2.81 1.48
C PRO A 127 3.02 2.42 0.14
N ASP A 128 4.33 2.17 0.16
CA ASP A 128 5.04 1.63 -1.01
C ASP A 128 4.93 0.11 -1.11
N HIS A 129 4.42 -0.54 -0.08
CA HIS A 129 4.28 -1.99 0.11
C HIS A 129 5.61 -2.76 0.32
N VAL A 130 5.50 -3.97 0.89
CA VAL A 130 6.63 -4.90 1.05
C VAL A 130 7.20 -5.27 -0.32
N GLY A 131 8.52 -5.32 -0.43
CA GLY A 131 9.22 -5.62 -1.68
C GLY A 131 9.54 -4.40 -2.54
N LEU A 132 8.83 -3.29 -2.34
CA LEU A 132 9.01 -2.04 -3.08
C LEU A 132 9.60 -0.93 -2.18
N GLY A 133 9.90 0.22 -2.76
CA GLY A 133 10.49 1.35 -2.03
C GLY A 133 11.76 0.98 -1.28
N ALA A 134 11.82 1.29 0.02
CA ALA A 134 12.95 0.99 0.89
C ALA A 134 13.01 -0.47 1.37
N SER A 135 12.00 -1.29 1.09
CA SER A 135 11.99 -2.69 1.54
C SER A 135 13.20 -3.48 1.03
N THR A 136 13.80 -4.30 1.89
CA THR A 136 14.90 -5.20 1.52
C THR A 136 14.41 -6.54 0.96
N ILE A 137 13.12 -6.80 0.98
CA ILE A 137 12.51 -7.98 0.37
C ILE A 137 12.62 -7.88 -1.16
N ASN A 138 13.07 -8.97 -1.79
CA ASN A 138 13.39 -8.96 -3.22
C ASN A 138 12.18 -9.09 -4.16
N LEU A 139 11.03 -9.51 -3.63
CA LEU A 139 9.81 -9.69 -4.40
C LEU A 139 8.63 -9.10 -3.63
N HIS A 140 7.85 -8.24 -4.28
CA HIS A 140 6.57 -7.78 -3.74
C HIS A 140 5.57 -8.95 -3.73
N PRO A 141 4.94 -9.26 -2.56
CA PRO A 141 3.87 -10.25 -2.48
C PRO A 141 2.59 -9.70 -3.11
N TYR A 142 2.64 -9.54 -4.43
CA TYR A 142 1.65 -8.87 -5.26
C TYR A 142 0.25 -9.47 -5.08
N MET A 143 -0.74 -8.63 -4.81
CA MET A 143 -2.14 -8.99 -4.54
C MET A 143 -2.34 -9.81 -3.27
N HIS A 144 -1.36 -9.93 -2.38
CA HIS A 144 -1.52 -10.57 -1.09
C HIS A 144 -2.13 -9.58 -0.08
N GLY A 145 -3.45 -9.60 0.02
CA GLY A 145 -4.24 -8.59 0.73
C GLY A 145 -3.84 -8.35 2.19
N TRP A 146 -3.45 -9.42 2.92
CA TRP A 146 -2.99 -9.30 4.30
C TRP A 146 -1.73 -8.41 4.41
N THR A 147 -0.70 -8.69 3.62
CA THR A 147 0.57 -7.94 3.64
C THR A 147 0.37 -6.49 3.21
N GLU A 148 -0.45 -6.27 2.18
CA GLU A 148 -0.74 -4.93 1.67
C GLU A 148 -1.57 -4.10 2.67
N ALA A 149 -2.58 -4.71 3.29
CA ALA A 149 -3.41 -4.06 4.30
C ALA A 149 -2.60 -3.66 5.54
N HIS A 150 -1.73 -4.54 6.05
CA HIS A 150 -0.89 -4.22 7.20
C HIS A 150 0.12 -3.12 6.91
N ALA A 151 0.67 -3.06 5.68
CA ALA A 151 1.52 -1.96 5.29
C ALA A 151 0.78 -0.61 5.34
N ALA A 152 -0.49 -0.58 4.91
CA ALA A 152 -1.32 0.63 4.98
C ALA A 152 -1.69 1.01 6.43
N ILE A 153 -2.15 0.03 7.22
CA ILE A 153 -2.53 0.24 8.63
C ILE A 153 -1.34 0.72 9.46
N ASN A 154 -0.17 0.12 9.26
CA ASN A 154 1.02 0.51 10.01
C ASN A 154 1.54 1.89 9.61
N LEU A 155 1.37 2.33 8.36
CA LEU A 155 1.65 3.71 7.97
C LEU A 155 0.68 4.71 8.64
N MET A 156 -0.60 4.34 8.79
CA MET A 156 -1.57 5.16 9.54
C MET A 156 -1.18 5.29 11.02
N ARG A 157 -0.68 4.21 11.63
CA ARG A 157 -0.14 4.26 13.00
C ARG A 157 1.06 5.18 13.08
N ALA A 158 2.03 5.03 12.15
CA ALA A 158 3.21 5.90 12.10
C ALA A 158 2.84 7.38 11.98
N ALA A 159 1.87 7.73 11.15
CA ALA A 159 1.40 9.11 11.03
C ALA A 159 0.79 9.64 12.34
N ARG A 160 0.01 8.81 13.06
CA ARG A 160 -0.54 9.16 14.38
C ARG A 160 0.52 9.32 15.47
N GLU A 161 1.67 8.67 15.33
CA GLU A 161 2.83 8.87 16.20
C GLU A 161 3.60 10.15 15.83
N ILE A 162 3.88 10.36 14.53
CA ILE A 162 4.74 11.45 14.06
C ILE A 162 4.07 12.81 14.20
N ILE A 163 2.82 12.94 13.76
CA ILE A 163 2.15 14.24 13.61
C ILE A 163 2.05 15.01 14.93
N PRO A 164 1.60 14.41 16.05
CA PRO A 164 1.51 15.16 17.31
C PRO A 164 2.85 15.41 17.98
N GLU A 165 3.92 14.71 17.63
CA GLU A 165 5.24 14.81 18.26
C GLU A 165 6.21 15.75 17.52
N ASP A 166 5.95 16.07 16.25
CA ASP A 166 6.81 16.98 15.46
C ASP A 166 6.25 18.40 15.45
N GLU A 167 6.88 19.31 16.19
CA GLU A 167 6.50 20.73 16.27
C GLU A 167 6.53 21.49 14.93
N ASN A 168 7.14 20.92 13.88
CA ASN A 168 7.13 21.48 12.54
C ASN A 168 5.93 21.05 11.70
N ILE A 169 5.14 20.11 12.20
CA ILE A 169 3.91 19.62 11.56
C ILE A 169 2.71 20.25 12.28
N ASP A 170 2.25 21.40 11.75
CA ASP A 170 1.13 22.15 12.31
C ASP A 170 -0.20 21.71 11.70
N VAL A 171 -0.62 20.48 12.06
CA VAL A 171 -1.93 19.91 11.68
C VAL A 171 -2.47 19.04 12.81
N GLU A 172 -3.75 19.18 13.11
CA GLU A 172 -4.49 18.28 13.98
C GLU A 172 -5.23 17.24 13.14
N LEU A 173 -5.20 15.97 13.54
CA LEU A 173 -5.98 14.93 12.87
C LEU A 173 -7.42 14.89 13.41
N SER A 174 -8.39 14.79 12.51
CA SER A 174 -9.77 14.46 12.87
C SER A 174 -9.95 12.95 13.05
N ASP A 175 -11.13 12.55 13.53
CA ASP A 175 -11.49 11.13 13.66
C ASP A 175 -11.87 10.46 12.33
N GLN A 176 -11.92 11.23 11.21
CA GLN A 176 -12.32 10.72 9.92
C GLN A 176 -11.18 10.00 9.22
N ILE A 177 -11.47 8.80 8.71
CA ILE A 177 -10.52 7.97 7.95
C ILE A 177 -11.15 7.60 6.60
N PHE A 178 -10.46 7.94 5.53
CA PHE A 178 -10.83 7.60 4.17
C PHE A 178 -9.80 6.66 3.56
N LEU A 179 -10.28 5.63 2.84
CA LEU A 179 -9.42 4.69 2.12
C LEU A 179 -9.79 4.71 0.65
N PHE A 180 -8.83 4.87 -0.23
CA PHE A 180 -9.07 4.77 -1.66
C PHE A 180 -7.86 4.19 -2.39
N GLY A 181 -8.09 3.70 -3.60
CA GLY A 181 -7.03 3.17 -4.43
C GLY A 181 -7.55 2.69 -5.77
N TYR A 182 -6.65 2.51 -6.72
CA TYR A 182 -6.97 2.12 -8.09
C TYR A 182 -6.26 0.82 -8.48
N SER A 183 -6.92 -0.04 -9.27
CA SER A 183 -6.37 -1.31 -9.76
C SER A 183 -5.94 -2.22 -8.59
N GLN A 184 -4.66 -2.60 -8.45
CA GLN A 184 -4.14 -3.27 -7.26
C GLN A 184 -4.58 -2.52 -6.00
N GLY A 185 -4.41 -1.21 -5.97
CA GLY A 185 -4.81 -0.37 -4.84
C GLY A 185 -6.30 -0.44 -4.51
N GLY A 186 -7.17 -0.64 -5.51
CA GLY A 186 -8.59 -0.89 -5.28
C GLY A 186 -8.83 -2.18 -4.48
N THR A 187 -8.12 -3.25 -4.83
CA THR A 187 -8.16 -4.52 -4.08
C THR A 187 -7.60 -4.33 -2.66
N THR A 188 -6.45 -3.66 -2.54
CA THR A 188 -5.83 -3.34 -1.24
C THR A 188 -6.74 -2.51 -0.36
N THR A 189 -7.49 -1.54 -0.92
CA THR A 189 -8.48 -0.74 -0.20
C THR A 189 -9.55 -1.61 0.46
N CYS A 190 -10.10 -2.57 -0.28
CA CYS A 190 -11.08 -3.52 0.28
C CYS A 190 -10.48 -4.39 1.38
N HIS A 191 -9.26 -4.91 1.18
CA HIS A 191 -8.59 -5.72 2.19
C HIS A 191 -8.24 -4.91 3.44
N THR A 192 -7.78 -3.68 3.30
CA THR A 192 -7.48 -2.78 4.42
C THR A 192 -8.72 -2.50 5.24
N ALA A 193 -9.85 -2.14 4.59
CA ALA A 193 -11.11 -1.91 5.27
C ALA A 193 -11.59 -3.16 6.03
N LYS A 194 -11.51 -4.33 5.39
CA LYS A 194 -11.87 -5.62 6.00
C LYS A 194 -11.00 -5.94 7.21
N VAL A 195 -9.69 -5.80 7.10
CA VAL A 195 -8.75 -6.07 8.21
C VAL A 195 -9.00 -5.12 9.38
N ILE A 196 -9.27 -3.84 9.11
CA ILE A 196 -9.63 -2.88 10.15
C ILE A 196 -10.93 -3.31 10.84
N GLU A 197 -11.98 -3.64 10.09
CA GLU A 197 -13.26 -4.05 10.66
C GLU A 197 -13.15 -5.32 11.52
N GLU A 198 -12.39 -6.31 11.07
CA GLU A 198 -12.29 -7.61 11.73
C GLU A 198 -11.32 -7.61 12.93
N LEU A 199 -10.23 -6.81 12.89
CA LEU A 199 -9.15 -6.93 13.85
C LEU A 199 -8.80 -5.63 14.59
N TYR A 200 -9.13 -4.47 14.05
CA TYR A 200 -8.68 -3.18 14.55
C TYR A 200 -9.82 -2.15 14.68
N SER A 201 -11.06 -2.62 14.79
CA SER A 201 -12.25 -1.77 14.93
C SER A 201 -12.24 -0.92 16.23
N ASP A 202 -11.51 -1.36 17.25
CA ASP A 202 -11.28 -0.59 18.48
C ASP A 202 -10.25 0.54 18.30
N GLU A 203 -9.40 0.46 17.25
CA GLU A 203 -8.34 1.43 16.98
C GLU A 203 -8.70 2.40 15.85
N PHE A 204 -9.38 1.91 14.81
CA PHE A 204 -9.72 2.67 13.62
C PHE A 204 -11.20 2.53 13.26
N THR A 205 -11.83 3.66 12.95
CA THR A 205 -13.19 3.70 12.37
C THR A 205 -13.12 4.28 10.97
N VAL A 206 -13.30 3.45 9.95
CA VAL A 206 -13.27 3.89 8.55
C VAL A 206 -14.55 4.65 8.24
N THR A 207 -14.42 5.90 7.79
CA THR A 207 -15.55 6.78 7.45
C THR A 207 -16.13 6.40 6.08
N ALA A 208 -15.27 6.22 5.08
CA ALA A 208 -15.68 5.76 3.74
C ALA A 208 -14.52 5.14 2.98
N ILE A 209 -14.87 4.32 1.98
CA ILE A 209 -13.91 3.70 1.07
C ILE A 209 -14.28 3.99 -0.40
N ALA A 210 -13.26 4.15 -1.25
CA ALA A 210 -13.42 4.24 -2.70
C ALA A 210 -12.45 3.25 -3.39
N PRO A 211 -12.79 1.96 -3.44
CA PRO A 211 -12.00 0.96 -4.15
C PRO A 211 -12.31 1.03 -5.64
N LEU A 212 -11.34 1.47 -6.46
CA LEU A 212 -11.54 1.71 -7.89
C LEU A 212 -10.91 0.61 -8.74
N SER A 213 -11.71 -0.03 -9.58
CA SER A 213 -11.27 -0.99 -10.62
C SER A 213 -10.34 -2.10 -10.13
N GLY A 214 -10.54 -2.61 -8.92
CA GLY A 214 -9.75 -3.69 -8.32
C GLY A 214 -10.11 -5.08 -8.85
N ALA A 215 -9.20 -6.03 -8.69
CA ALA A 215 -9.42 -7.43 -9.00
C ALA A 215 -10.10 -8.12 -7.80
N TYR A 216 -11.36 -7.85 -7.58
CA TYR A 216 -12.10 -8.26 -6.37
C TYR A 216 -12.46 -9.75 -6.33
N ASN A 217 -12.40 -10.46 -7.45
CA ASN A 217 -12.77 -11.86 -7.54
C ASN A 217 -11.71 -12.65 -8.34
N LEU A 218 -10.49 -12.76 -7.76
CA LEU A 218 -9.36 -13.45 -8.39
C LEU A 218 -9.64 -14.92 -8.68
N SER A 219 -10.22 -15.64 -7.72
CA SER A 219 -10.52 -17.09 -7.83
C SER A 219 -11.75 -17.43 -8.66
N GLY A 220 -12.57 -16.44 -9.01
CA GLY A 220 -13.74 -16.59 -9.87
C GLY A 220 -13.56 -15.89 -11.20
N ALA A 221 -14.12 -14.70 -11.37
CA ALA A 221 -14.21 -13.99 -12.64
C ALA A 221 -12.86 -13.79 -13.36
N GLN A 222 -11.75 -13.49 -12.63
CA GLN A 222 -10.44 -13.36 -13.25
C GLN A 222 -9.90 -14.73 -13.73
N THR A 223 -10.04 -15.76 -12.92
CA THR A 223 -9.64 -17.13 -13.27
C THR A 223 -10.46 -17.64 -14.46
N ASP A 224 -11.77 -17.42 -14.47
CA ASP A 224 -12.64 -17.81 -15.58
C ASP A 224 -12.23 -17.10 -16.88
N PHE A 225 -11.93 -15.81 -16.81
CA PHE A 225 -11.46 -15.06 -17.97
C PHE A 225 -10.12 -15.60 -18.50
N ILE A 226 -9.14 -15.83 -17.61
CA ILE A 226 -7.82 -16.37 -17.98
C ILE A 226 -7.96 -17.74 -18.66
N ASN A 227 -8.87 -18.59 -18.18
CA ASN A 227 -9.10 -19.93 -18.72
C ASN A 227 -10.04 -19.94 -19.94
N SER A 228 -10.60 -18.80 -20.34
CA SER A 228 -11.56 -18.72 -21.45
C SER A 228 -10.95 -18.88 -22.84
N GLY A 229 -9.60 -18.87 -22.95
CA GLY A 229 -8.89 -18.87 -24.23
C GLY A 229 -8.91 -17.53 -24.97
N GLN A 230 -9.45 -16.48 -24.36
CA GLN A 230 -9.39 -15.12 -24.91
C GLN A 230 -7.99 -14.52 -24.70
N PRO A 231 -7.51 -13.67 -25.61
CA PRO A 231 -6.25 -12.97 -25.42
C PRO A 231 -6.23 -12.15 -24.13
N TYR A 232 -5.23 -12.36 -23.29
CA TYR A 232 -5.03 -11.59 -22.07
C TYR A 232 -4.01 -10.47 -22.31
N ALA A 233 -4.46 -9.22 -22.22
CA ALA A 233 -3.68 -8.05 -22.62
C ALA A 233 -2.44 -7.78 -21.74
N THR A 234 -2.41 -8.31 -20.52
CA THR A 234 -1.33 -8.07 -19.55
C THR A 234 -0.84 -9.38 -18.91
N PRO A 235 -0.27 -10.29 -19.70
CA PRO A 235 0.08 -11.64 -19.26
C PRO A 235 1.06 -11.67 -18.08
N GLY A 236 1.92 -10.66 -17.92
CA GLY A 236 2.87 -10.55 -16.82
C GLY A 236 2.25 -10.42 -15.43
N TYR A 237 0.95 -10.11 -15.31
CA TYR A 237 0.28 -10.12 -13.99
C TYR A 237 0.16 -11.53 -13.41
N LEU A 238 0.00 -12.54 -14.25
CA LEU A 238 -0.12 -13.93 -13.79
C LEU A 238 1.13 -14.43 -13.04
N PRO A 239 2.32 -14.41 -13.63
CA PRO A 239 3.53 -14.81 -12.92
C PRO A 239 3.79 -13.92 -11.70
N TYR A 240 3.45 -12.63 -11.75
CA TYR A 240 3.63 -11.74 -10.61
C TYR A 240 2.77 -12.16 -9.42
N ILE A 241 1.49 -12.49 -9.63
CA ILE A 241 0.60 -13.02 -8.57
C ILE A 241 1.15 -14.37 -8.06
N ILE A 242 1.44 -15.30 -8.95
CA ILE A 242 1.86 -16.67 -8.60
C ILE A 242 3.14 -16.65 -7.77
N MET A 243 4.15 -15.91 -8.22
CA MET A 243 5.41 -15.75 -7.49
C MET A 243 5.23 -14.97 -6.19
N GLY A 244 4.39 -13.93 -6.21
CA GLY A 244 4.04 -13.14 -5.02
C GLY A 244 3.42 -14.01 -3.92
N TYR A 245 2.43 -14.83 -4.26
CA TYR A 245 1.80 -15.77 -3.31
C TYR A 245 2.77 -16.85 -2.83
N GLN A 246 3.57 -17.44 -3.72
CA GLN A 246 4.58 -18.43 -3.34
C GLN A 246 5.64 -17.85 -2.39
N SER A 247 5.92 -16.56 -2.48
CA SER A 247 6.81 -15.87 -1.54
C SER A 247 6.26 -15.85 -0.11
N ILE A 248 4.94 -15.96 0.07
CA ILE A 248 4.27 -16.05 1.38
C ILE A 248 3.99 -17.51 1.76
N TYR A 249 3.55 -18.32 0.81
CA TYR A 249 3.12 -19.72 0.96
C TYR A 249 4.09 -20.63 0.17
N PRO A 250 5.27 -20.94 0.70
CA PRO A 250 6.31 -21.68 -0.03
C PRO A 250 5.88 -23.10 -0.44
N GLU A 251 4.80 -23.64 0.13
CA GLU A 251 4.23 -24.94 -0.18
C GLU A 251 3.38 -24.97 -1.47
N LEU A 252 3.10 -23.84 -2.12
CA LEU A 252 2.26 -23.81 -3.32
C LEU A 252 2.87 -24.57 -4.50
N TYR A 253 4.19 -24.51 -4.66
CA TYR A 253 4.93 -25.32 -5.64
C TYR A 253 6.42 -25.36 -5.24
N GLU A 254 7.13 -26.39 -5.71
CA GLU A 254 8.57 -26.51 -5.42
C GLU A 254 9.41 -25.70 -6.42
N ASN A 255 9.11 -25.82 -7.70
CA ASN A 255 9.86 -25.17 -8.77
C ASN A 255 8.93 -24.40 -9.71
N LEU A 256 9.40 -23.29 -10.28
CA LEU A 256 8.63 -22.53 -11.29
C LEU A 256 8.28 -23.37 -12.53
N SER A 257 9.11 -24.36 -12.86
CA SER A 257 8.84 -25.32 -13.94
C SER A 257 7.64 -26.24 -13.70
N ASP A 258 7.13 -26.31 -12.47
CA ASP A 258 5.90 -27.05 -12.14
C ASP A 258 4.66 -26.27 -12.58
N ILE A 259 4.79 -24.97 -12.78
CA ILE A 259 3.72 -24.02 -13.12
C ILE A 259 3.89 -23.44 -14.52
N PHE A 260 5.12 -23.11 -14.92
CA PHE A 260 5.42 -22.46 -16.19
C PHE A 260 6.33 -23.33 -17.07
N ILE A 261 6.02 -23.38 -18.36
CA ILE A 261 6.90 -24.02 -19.35
C ILE A 261 8.13 -23.14 -19.65
N GLU A 262 9.21 -23.76 -20.15
CA GLU A 262 10.35 -22.99 -20.67
C GLU A 262 9.99 -22.25 -21.98
N PRO A 263 10.54 -21.04 -22.20
CA PRO A 263 11.60 -20.37 -21.40
C PRO A 263 11.08 -19.56 -20.20
N TYR A 264 9.79 -19.52 -19.95
CA TYR A 264 9.16 -18.65 -18.94
C TYR A 264 9.59 -18.99 -17.51
N ALA A 265 9.68 -20.27 -17.18
CA ALA A 265 10.12 -20.71 -15.84
C ALA A 265 11.50 -20.16 -15.46
N SER A 266 12.45 -20.18 -16.42
CA SER A 266 13.80 -19.63 -16.22
C SER A 266 13.86 -18.11 -16.30
N MET A 267 12.95 -17.47 -17.01
CA MET A 267 12.96 -16.04 -17.29
C MET A 267 12.33 -15.19 -16.16
N PHE A 268 11.20 -15.63 -15.60
CA PHE A 268 10.43 -14.84 -14.64
C PHE A 268 11.20 -14.40 -13.39
N PRO A 269 12.09 -15.20 -12.77
CA PRO A 269 12.91 -14.73 -11.67
C PRO A 269 13.74 -13.49 -12.02
N ASN A 270 14.31 -13.45 -13.23
CA ASN A 270 15.12 -12.32 -13.68
C ASN A 270 14.27 -11.06 -13.97
N LEU A 271 12.99 -11.23 -14.30
CA LEU A 271 12.08 -10.12 -14.57
C LEU A 271 11.51 -9.49 -13.28
N PHE A 272 11.24 -10.30 -12.28
CA PHE A 272 10.54 -9.84 -11.08
C PHE A 272 11.44 -9.61 -9.86
N TYR A 273 12.45 -10.47 -9.62
CA TYR A 273 13.32 -10.25 -8.47
C TYR A 273 14.16 -8.97 -8.62
N GLY A 274 14.21 -8.20 -7.53
CA GLY A 274 14.92 -6.91 -7.50
C GLY A 274 14.17 -5.76 -8.16
N HIS A 275 13.03 -6.01 -8.83
CA HIS A 275 12.12 -4.99 -9.37
C HIS A 275 12.80 -3.96 -10.29
N ASN A 276 13.59 -4.46 -11.25
CA ASN A 276 14.34 -3.62 -12.21
C ASN A 276 13.50 -3.18 -13.41
N TYR A 277 12.46 -3.94 -13.76
CA TYR A 277 11.67 -3.75 -14.99
C TYR A 277 10.26 -3.27 -14.64
N ASN A 278 9.68 -2.43 -15.51
CA ASN A 278 8.28 -2.06 -15.41
C ASN A 278 7.36 -3.12 -16.05
N MET A 279 6.06 -3.08 -15.72
CA MET A 279 5.08 -4.04 -16.23
C MET A 279 4.97 -4.04 -17.76
N GLY A 280 5.13 -2.88 -18.43
CA GLY A 280 5.11 -2.81 -19.89
C GLY A 280 6.24 -3.62 -20.53
N TYR A 281 7.46 -3.52 -19.97
CA TYR A 281 8.56 -4.36 -20.42
C TYR A 281 8.30 -5.85 -20.16
N ILE A 282 7.83 -6.19 -18.95
CA ILE A 282 7.54 -7.58 -18.57
C ILE A 282 6.46 -8.19 -19.48
N ASN A 283 5.36 -7.49 -19.73
CA ASN A 283 4.29 -7.95 -20.62
C ASN A 283 4.78 -8.24 -22.06
N ASN A 284 5.78 -7.49 -22.53
CA ASN A 284 6.36 -7.73 -23.84
C ASN A 284 7.29 -8.97 -23.90
N GLN A 285 7.63 -9.55 -22.75
CA GLN A 285 8.42 -10.79 -22.68
C GLN A 285 7.54 -12.04 -22.53
N CYS A 286 6.29 -11.88 -22.14
CA CYS A 286 5.29 -12.95 -22.01
C CYS A 286 4.52 -13.13 -23.33
#